data_edc4ff0fd3a56fbbef3ed0746cac2a06
#
_entry.id   edc4ff0fd3a56fbbef3ed0746cac2a06
#
_cell.length_a   1.000
_cell.length_b   1.000
_cell.length_c   1.000
_cell.angle_alpha   90.00
_cell.angle_beta   90.00
_cell.angle_gamma   90.00
#
_symmetry.space_group_name_H-M   'P 1'
#
loop_
_entity.id
_entity.type
_entity.pdbx_description
1 polymer ?
#
loop_
_entity_poly.entity_id
_entity_poly.type
_entity_poly.pdbx_seq_one_letter_code
_entity_poly.pdbx_strand_id
1 'polypeptide(L)'
;MAVKELLGQLHEVAECPRKQLERYLGEGRRVIAMAPVYGPQEIVHSMGLVPMGVWGADVEINEAKKYYPAFICSVMQTILELGIKGEYKGVSAIII
;
A
#
# COMPACT_ATOMS: atom_id res chain seq x y z
N MET A 1 18.70 10.36 20.20
CA MET A 1 17.50 10.84 19.48
C MET A 1 16.31 10.82 20.42
N ALA A 2 15.56 11.89 20.47
CA ALA A 2 14.39 11.98 21.34
C ALA A 2 13.25 11.09 20.83
N VAL A 3 12.49 10.49 21.75
CA VAL A 3 11.32 9.67 21.42
C VAL A 3 10.31 10.45 20.59
N LYS A 4 10.10 11.72 20.91
CA LYS A 4 9.19 12.60 20.17
C LYS A 4 9.60 12.73 18.71
N GLU A 5 10.87 12.80 18.43
CA GLU A 5 11.41 12.90 17.07
C GLU A 5 11.20 11.61 16.28
N LEU A 6 11.44 10.46 16.93
CA LEU A 6 11.18 9.14 16.33
C LEU A 6 9.70 8.93 16.04
N LEU A 7 8.83 9.32 16.96
CA LEU A 7 7.39 9.24 16.77
C LEU A 7 6.94 10.13 15.60
N GLY A 8 7.53 11.32 15.45
CA GLY A 8 7.26 12.20 14.34
C GLY A 8 7.62 11.57 13.00
N GLN A 9 8.78 10.93 12.91
CA GLN A 9 9.22 10.22 11.71
C GLN A 9 8.29 9.05 11.36
N LEU A 10 7.90 8.25 12.34
CA LEU A 10 6.97 7.14 12.14
C LEU A 10 5.60 7.63 11.69
N HIS A 11 5.11 8.70 12.28
CA HIS A 11 3.84 9.30 11.93
C HIS A 11 3.84 9.79 10.47
N GLU A 12 4.91 10.43 10.05
CA GLU A 12 5.07 10.91 8.68
C GLU A 12 5.02 9.77 7.66
N VAL A 13 5.68 8.65 7.95
CA VAL A 13 5.64 7.46 7.10
C VAL A 13 4.23 6.87 7.04
N ALA A 14 3.56 6.77 8.18
CA ALA A 14 2.23 6.16 8.28
C ALA A 14 1.14 7.01 7.63
N GLU A 15 1.27 8.33 7.69
CA GLU A 15 0.25 9.25 7.19
C GLU A 15 0.14 9.26 5.66
N CYS A 16 1.25 9.08 4.97
CA CYS A 16 1.24 9.11 3.51
C CYS A 16 2.10 7.99 2.90
N PRO A 17 1.57 6.76 2.80
CA PRO A 17 2.30 5.63 2.21
C PRO A 17 2.73 5.88 0.76
N ARG A 18 1.99 6.70 0.02
CA ARG A 18 2.33 7.05 -1.37
C ARG A 18 3.71 7.68 -1.49
N LYS A 19 4.11 8.50 -0.52
CA LYS A 19 5.44 9.12 -0.50
C LYS A 19 6.56 8.07 -0.38
N GLN A 20 6.34 7.02 0.39
CA GLN A 20 7.30 5.91 0.52
C GLN A 20 7.43 5.16 -0.79
N LEU A 21 6.31 4.89 -1.47
CA LEU A 21 6.32 4.25 -2.78
C LEU A 21 7.10 5.10 -3.79
N GLU A 22 6.83 6.39 -3.87
CA GLU A 22 7.54 7.30 -4.76
C GLU A 22 9.04 7.34 -4.49
N ARG A 23 9.42 7.30 -3.22
CA ARG A 23 10.83 7.25 -2.82
C ARG A 23 11.53 6.01 -3.34
N TYR A 24 10.91 4.82 -3.16
CA TYR A 24 11.50 3.57 -3.66
C TYR A 24 11.57 3.54 -5.18
N LEU A 25 10.56 4.03 -5.86
CA LEU A 25 10.55 4.11 -7.32
C LEU A 25 11.64 5.07 -7.81
N GLY A 26 11.86 6.18 -7.11
CA GLY A 26 12.93 7.14 -7.41
C GLY A 26 14.32 6.56 -7.24
N GLU A 27 14.47 5.56 -6.36
CA GLU A 27 15.72 4.83 -6.17
C GLU A 27 15.94 3.73 -7.23
N GLY A 28 15.01 3.58 -8.17
CA GLY A 28 15.07 2.53 -9.18
C GLY A 28 14.69 1.15 -8.69
N ARG A 29 14.06 1.05 -7.53
CA ARG A 29 13.65 -0.23 -6.94
C ARG A 29 12.28 -0.63 -7.44
N ARG A 30 12.06 -1.94 -7.55
CA ARG A 30 10.75 -2.51 -7.91
C ARG A 30 9.97 -2.81 -6.65
N VAL A 31 8.72 -2.37 -6.62
CA VAL A 31 7.83 -2.53 -5.48
C VAL A 31 6.73 -3.53 -5.82
N ILE A 32 6.52 -4.49 -4.94
CA ILE A 32 5.42 -5.46 -5.02
C ILE A 32 4.44 -5.13 -3.89
N ALA A 33 3.22 -4.78 -4.25
CA ALA A 33 2.17 -4.53 -3.27
C ALA A 33 1.53 -5.85 -2.82
N MET A 34 1.18 -5.92 -1.56
CA MET A 34 0.48 -7.07 -0.98
C MET A 34 -0.83 -6.62 -0.36
N ALA A 35 -1.92 -7.16 -0.82
CA ALA A 35 -3.26 -6.82 -0.38
C ALA A 35 -3.99 -8.04 0.16
N PRO A 36 -4.26 -8.13 1.45
CA PRO A 36 -3.74 -7.29 2.54
C PRO A 36 -2.31 -7.64 2.92
N VAL A 37 -1.82 -7.14 4.05
CA VAL A 37 -0.41 -7.23 4.47
C VAL A 37 0.09 -8.64 4.82
N TYR A 38 -0.75 -9.65 4.79
CA TYR A 38 -0.41 -11.03 5.18
C TYR A 38 0.28 -11.84 4.08
N GLY A 39 0.68 -11.19 2.99
CA GLY A 39 1.39 -11.86 1.92
C GLY A 39 2.82 -12.27 2.31
N PRO A 40 3.50 -13.06 1.46
CA PRO A 40 4.84 -13.58 1.77
C PRO A 40 5.93 -12.53 1.56
N GLN A 41 6.01 -11.56 2.45
CA GLN A 41 6.95 -10.44 2.37
C GLN A 41 8.40 -10.91 2.31
N GLU A 42 8.73 -11.96 3.05
CA GLU A 42 10.08 -12.52 3.11
C GLU A 42 10.53 -13.04 1.76
N ILE A 43 9.64 -13.68 1.02
CA ILE A 43 9.94 -14.19 -0.32
C ILE A 43 10.21 -13.04 -1.28
N VAL A 44 9.36 -12.03 -1.26
CA VAL A 44 9.52 -10.83 -2.09
C VAL A 44 10.85 -10.13 -1.78
N HIS A 45 11.15 -9.97 -0.50
CA HIS A 45 12.38 -9.31 -0.06
C HIS A 45 13.62 -10.10 -0.49
N SER A 46 13.57 -11.44 -0.41
CA SER A 46 14.68 -12.31 -0.80
C SER A 46 15.01 -12.21 -2.29
N MET A 47 14.06 -11.79 -3.11
CA MET A 47 14.25 -11.60 -4.56
C MET A 47 14.82 -10.24 -4.92
N GLY A 48 15.18 -9.42 -3.95
CA GLY A 48 15.69 -8.07 -4.17
C GLY A 48 14.60 -7.05 -4.50
N LEU A 49 13.33 -7.41 -4.27
CA LEU A 49 12.18 -6.53 -4.49
C LEU A 49 11.75 -5.90 -3.16
N VAL A 50 11.03 -4.79 -3.23
CA VAL A 50 10.51 -4.13 -2.03
C VAL A 50 9.07 -4.59 -1.78
N PRO A 51 8.79 -5.32 -0.69
CA PRO A 51 7.42 -5.64 -0.32
C PRO A 51 6.75 -4.42 0.32
N MET A 52 5.55 -4.11 -0.11
CA MET A 52 4.76 -3.03 0.45
C MET A 52 3.38 -3.55 0.81
N GLY A 53 3.06 -3.55 2.10
CA GLY A 53 1.74 -3.92 2.57
C GLY A 53 0.72 -2.86 2.20
N VAL A 54 -0.44 -3.28 1.72
CA VAL A 54 -1.52 -2.38 1.33
C VAL A 54 -2.72 -2.62 2.25
N TRP A 55 -3.10 -1.59 2.98
CA TRP A 55 -4.34 -1.55 3.74
C TRP A 55 -5.26 -0.52 3.13
N GLY A 56 -6.53 -0.61 3.47
CA GLY A 56 -7.47 0.43 3.09
C GLY A 56 -7.18 1.75 3.81
N ALA A 57 -7.92 2.75 3.44
CA ALA A 57 -7.85 4.06 4.05
C ALA A 57 -9.27 4.59 4.30
N ASP A 58 -9.37 5.67 5.03
CA ASP A 58 -10.66 6.34 5.24
C ASP A 58 -11.01 7.13 3.96
N VAL A 59 -11.50 6.41 2.96
CA VAL A 59 -11.90 6.99 1.68
C VAL A 59 -13.32 6.57 1.35
N GLU A 60 -14.03 7.41 0.63
CA GLU A 60 -15.37 7.09 0.16
C GLU A 60 -15.30 6.02 -0.93
N ILE A 61 -16.14 5.00 -0.80
CA ILE A 61 -16.16 3.87 -1.73
C ILE A 61 -17.22 4.16 -2.80
N ASN A 62 -16.76 4.39 -4.03
CA ASN A 62 -17.62 4.69 -5.18
C ASN A 62 -17.34 3.75 -6.34
N GLU A 63 -16.13 3.78 -6.87
CA GLU A 63 -15.74 3.03 -8.06
C GLU A 63 -15.58 1.53 -7.78
N ALA A 64 -15.15 1.17 -6.58
CA ALA A 64 -14.98 -0.24 -6.21
C ALA A 64 -16.31 -1.02 -6.24
N LYS A 65 -17.43 -0.35 -6.01
CA LYS A 65 -18.76 -0.96 -6.04
C LYS A 65 -19.13 -1.53 -7.42
N LYS A 66 -18.48 -1.05 -8.47
CA LYS A 66 -18.69 -1.54 -9.83
C LYS A 66 -18.07 -2.91 -10.08
N TYR A 67 -17.08 -3.29 -9.26
CA TYR A 67 -16.28 -4.50 -9.46
C TYR A 67 -16.49 -5.54 -8.39
N TYR A 68 -16.70 -5.11 -7.14
CA TYR A 68 -16.88 -6.02 -6.00
C TYR A 68 -18.35 -6.18 -5.62
N PRO A 69 -18.75 -7.39 -5.21
CA PRO A 69 -20.06 -7.58 -4.58
C PRO A 69 -20.18 -6.77 -3.29
N ALA A 70 -21.41 -6.41 -2.93
CA ALA A 70 -21.66 -5.58 -1.76
C ALA A 70 -21.22 -6.21 -0.43
N PHE A 71 -21.09 -7.53 -0.39
CA PHE A 71 -20.69 -8.25 0.84
C PHE A 71 -19.18 -8.31 1.09
N ILE A 72 -18.35 -7.82 0.16
CA ILE A 72 -16.91 -7.76 0.37
C ILE A 72 -16.61 -6.77 1.50
N CYS A 73 -15.65 -7.11 2.38
CA CYS A 73 -15.33 -6.28 3.52
C CYS A 73 -14.83 -4.89 3.09
N SER A 74 -15.06 -3.90 3.95
CA SER A 74 -14.73 -2.50 3.65
C SER A 74 -13.23 -2.28 3.40
N VAL A 75 -12.36 -3.05 4.06
CA VAL A 75 -10.90 -2.95 3.86
C VAL A 75 -10.55 -3.28 2.40
N MET A 76 -11.06 -4.39 1.87
CA MET A 76 -10.80 -4.77 0.48
C MET A 76 -11.40 -3.78 -0.50
N GLN A 77 -12.57 -3.23 -0.20
CA GLN A 77 -13.21 -2.22 -1.05
C GLN A 77 -12.38 -0.93 -1.10
N THR A 78 -11.85 -0.48 0.04
CA THR A 78 -11.01 0.72 0.06
C THR A 78 -9.66 0.49 -0.61
N ILE A 79 -9.10 -0.71 -0.51
CA ILE A 79 -7.87 -1.07 -1.24
C ILE A 79 -8.12 -0.94 -2.75
N LEU A 80 -9.21 -1.50 -3.26
CA LEU A 80 -9.54 -1.38 -4.67
C LEU A 80 -9.81 0.06 -5.07
N GLU A 81 -10.54 0.82 -4.26
CA GLU A 81 -10.82 2.23 -4.52
C GLU A 81 -9.54 3.05 -4.69
N LEU A 82 -8.58 2.86 -3.80
CA LEU A 82 -7.28 3.51 -3.89
C LEU A 82 -6.52 3.10 -5.16
N GLY A 83 -6.60 1.84 -5.53
CA GLY A 83 -5.98 1.34 -6.77
C GLY A 83 -6.56 1.99 -8.01
N ILE A 84 -7.89 2.12 -8.08
CA ILE A 84 -8.59 2.78 -9.19
C ILE A 84 -8.20 4.25 -9.27
N LYS A 85 -8.02 4.92 -8.14
CA LYS A 85 -7.60 6.32 -8.07
C LYS A 85 -6.13 6.55 -8.39
N GLY A 86 -5.37 5.49 -8.65
CA GLY A 86 -3.97 5.58 -9.04
C GLY A 86 -2.96 5.66 -7.91
N GLU A 87 -3.37 5.38 -6.66
CA GLU A 87 -2.48 5.45 -5.50
C GLU A 87 -1.35 4.41 -5.53
N TYR A 88 -1.53 3.32 -6.28
CA TYR A 88 -0.51 2.27 -6.41
C TYR A 88 0.24 2.36 -7.74
N LYS A 89 0.15 3.48 -8.42
CA LYS A 89 0.82 3.68 -9.71
C LYS A 89 2.32 3.50 -9.55
N GLY A 90 2.90 2.64 -10.37
CA GLY A 90 4.32 2.35 -10.35
C GLY A 90 4.70 1.04 -9.69
N VAL A 91 3.80 0.38 -8.95
CA VAL A 91 4.10 -0.97 -8.44
C VAL A 91 4.18 -1.95 -9.61
N SER A 92 5.10 -2.92 -9.49
CA SER A 92 5.31 -3.90 -10.56
C SER A 92 4.26 -5.00 -10.56
N ALA A 93 3.74 -5.34 -9.41
CA ALA A 93 2.70 -6.37 -9.26
C ALA A 93 1.98 -6.23 -7.94
N ILE A 94 0.83 -6.89 -7.82
CA ILE A 94 0.05 -6.95 -6.58
C ILE A 94 -0.22 -8.43 -6.28
N ILE A 95 0.11 -8.84 -5.06
CA ILE A 95 -0.19 -10.18 -4.56
C ILE A 95 -1.41 -10.07 -3.66
N ILE A 96 -2.40 -10.91 -3.94
CA ILE A 96 -3.65 -10.96 -3.17
C ILE A 96 -3.73 -12.30 -2.43
#